data_88610d4fd47f5872114ec1f6a8312c23
#
_entry.id   88610d4fd47f5872114ec1f6a8312c23
#
_cell.length_a   1.000
_cell.length_b   1.000
_cell.length_c   1.000
_cell.angle_alpha   90.00
_cell.angle_beta   90.00
_cell.angle_gamma   90.00
#
_symmetry.space_group_name_H-M   'P 1'
#
loop_
_entity.id
_entity.type
_entity.pdbx_description
1 polymer ?
#
loop_
_entity_poly.entity_id
_entity_poly.type
_entity_poly.pdbx_seq_one_letter_code
_entity_poly.pdbx_strand_id
1 'polypeptide(L)'
;MEFMRNVPDKHYDLAIVDPPYGIGEANEKRMQSRHHSQRKYKGVDWDKFSPEIVYFNEIKRVSKNQIIWGANHFISKMPFDSPCWIFWDKDQYGDFADGELAWTSFSTALRKFRFTWHGFRKQIPENRIHPTQKPVALYDWIYKNYLPDGGKVLDTHGGSMSNLISAIKAGNIEMHVYEIDKDYFKDAKQRVELFQSQGNLFAESQKIEWMGEV
;
A
#
# COMPACT_ATOMS: atom_id res chain seq x y z
N MET A 1 -8.23 10.97 7.91
CA MET A 1 -9.63 11.04 8.43
C MET A 1 -10.35 12.29 7.97
N GLU A 2 -9.76 13.48 8.13
CA GLU A 2 -10.45 14.74 7.84
C GLU A 2 -10.93 14.86 6.38
N PHE A 3 -10.06 14.55 5.41
CA PHE A 3 -10.44 14.60 4.01
C PHE A 3 -11.61 13.66 3.66
N MET A 4 -11.67 12.44 4.23
CA MET A 4 -12.75 11.48 3.93
C MET A 4 -14.13 11.98 4.34
N ARG A 5 -14.24 12.85 5.36
CA ARG A 5 -15.53 13.41 5.79
C ARG A 5 -16.27 14.15 4.69
N ASN A 6 -15.52 14.77 3.77
CA ASN A 6 -16.06 15.56 2.66
C ASN A 6 -16.21 14.73 1.37
N VAL A 7 -15.80 13.45 1.37
CA VAL A 7 -15.92 12.56 0.23
C VAL A 7 -17.31 11.92 0.22
N PRO A 8 -18.02 11.95 -0.92
CA PRO A 8 -19.31 11.25 -1.05
C PRO A 8 -19.20 9.75 -0.81
N ASP A 9 -20.31 9.12 -0.43
CA ASP A 9 -20.40 7.67 -0.30
C ASP A 9 -20.09 6.99 -1.65
N LYS A 10 -19.29 5.91 -1.59
CA LYS A 10 -18.95 5.10 -2.78
C LYS A 10 -18.28 5.87 -3.93
N HIS A 11 -17.61 6.99 -3.60
CA HIS A 11 -16.90 7.80 -4.57
C HIS A 11 -15.79 7.04 -5.29
N TYR A 12 -15.04 6.20 -4.54
CA TYR A 12 -13.97 5.37 -5.08
C TYR A 12 -14.48 3.99 -5.47
N ASP A 13 -13.99 3.45 -6.58
CA ASP A 13 -14.30 2.08 -7.01
C ASP A 13 -13.58 1.06 -6.13
N LEU A 14 -12.35 1.41 -5.69
CA LEU A 14 -11.53 0.56 -4.84
C LEU A 14 -10.71 1.41 -3.85
N ALA A 15 -10.67 1.00 -2.59
CA ALA A 15 -9.66 1.46 -1.63
C ALA A 15 -8.64 0.34 -1.41
N ILE A 16 -7.34 0.65 -1.57
CA ILE A 16 -6.24 -0.26 -1.25
C ILE A 16 -5.39 0.42 -0.20
N VAL A 17 -5.43 -0.09 1.03
CA VAL A 17 -4.79 0.58 2.17
C VAL A 17 -3.88 -0.37 2.96
N ASP A 18 -2.76 0.16 3.43
CA ASP A 18 -1.78 -0.55 4.27
C ASP A 18 -1.54 0.25 5.57
N PRO A 19 -2.54 0.26 6.48
CA PRO A 19 -2.45 1.06 7.69
C PRO A 19 -1.42 0.48 8.67
N PRO A 20 -0.96 1.25 9.66
CA PRO A 20 -0.12 0.75 10.75
C PRO A 20 -0.74 -0.48 11.43
N TYR A 21 0.08 -1.51 11.69
CA TYR A 21 -0.41 -2.74 12.31
C TYR A 21 -0.46 -2.68 13.85
N GLY A 22 0.21 -1.70 14.44
CA GLY A 22 0.33 -1.57 15.89
C GLY A 22 1.29 -2.57 16.54
N ILE A 23 2.22 -3.12 15.77
CA ILE A 23 3.19 -4.13 16.22
C ILE A 23 4.59 -3.59 16.48
N GLY A 24 4.78 -2.27 16.33
CA GLY A 24 6.03 -1.58 16.59
C GLY A 24 7.15 -1.91 15.60
N GLU A 25 6.83 -2.22 14.34
CA GLU A 25 7.82 -2.48 13.29
C GLU A 25 8.68 -1.24 13.00
N ALA A 26 8.16 -0.03 13.24
CA ALA A 26 8.87 1.23 13.10
C ALA A 26 9.85 1.52 14.24
N ASN A 27 9.98 0.64 15.25
CA ASN A 27 10.86 0.86 16.39
C ASN A 27 12.33 0.76 15.97
N GLU A 28 13.14 1.80 16.30
CA GLU A 28 14.58 1.88 15.95
C GLU A 28 15.38 0.62 16.32
N LYS A 29 15.12 0.01 17.48
CA LYS A 29 15.83 -1.21 17.93
C LYS A 29 15.57 -2.40 17.02
N ARG A 30 14.34 -2.58 16.50
CA ARG A 30 13.99 -3.62 15.55
C ARG A 30 14.55 -3.35 14.16
N MET A 31 14.54 -2.07 13.74
CA MET A 31 15.12 -1.67 12.45
C MET A 31 16.64 -1.85 12.41
N GLN A 32 17.35 -1.54 13.49
CA GLN A 32 18.79 -1.72 13.57
C GLN A 32 19.23 -3.19 13.58
N SER A 33 18.43 -4.10 14.15
CA SER A 33 18.73 -5.53 14.21
C SER A 33 18.50 -6.27 12.88
N ARG A 34 17.63 -5.75 12.03
CA ARG A 34 17.20 -6.42 10.78
C ARG A 34 17.97 -5.98 9.53
N HIS A 35 18.72 -4.87 9.58
CA HIS A 35 19.36 -4.32 8.40
C HIS A 35 20.85 -4.02 8.62
N HIS A 36 21.69 -4.82 8.01
CA HIS A 36 23.06 -4.44 7.66
C HIS A 36 23.12 -3.41 6.50
N SER A 37 21.99 -2.78 6.13
CA SER A 37 21.98 -1.77 5.08
C SER A 37 22.20 -0.38 5.67
N GLN A 38 23.08 0.40 5.04
CA GLN A 38 23.55 1.72 5.43
C GLN A 38 22.48 2.83 5.50
N ARG A 39 21.18 2.54 5.25
CA ARG A 39 20.09 3.50 5.40
C ARG A 39 19.50 3.41 6.80
N LYS A 40 19.78 4.45 7.59
CA LYS A 40 19.05 4.70 8.84
C LYS A 40 17.65 5.21 8.49
N TYR A 41 16.63 4.36 8.59
CA TYR A 41 15.26 4.85 8.64
C TYR A 41 15.11 5.61 9.98
N LYS A 42 14.54 6.82 9.93
CA LYS A 42 14.21 7.54 11.16
C LYS A 42 13.16 6.71 11.90
N GLY A 43 13.44 6.36 13.15
CA GLY A 43 12.47 5.72 14.03
C GLY A 43 11.32 6.69 14.26
N VAL A 44 10.18 6.40 13.71
CA VAL A 44 8.95 7.18 13.89
C VAL A 44 7.94 6.29 14.57
N ASP A 45 7.24 6.84 15.53
CA ASP A 45 6.23 6.14 16.36
C ASP A 45 4.92 5.84 15.61
N TRP A 46 4.89 5.89 14.27
CA TRP A 46 3.67 5.73 13.48
C TRP A 46 3.03 4.34 13.59
N ASP A 47 3.80 3.29 13.92
CA ASP A 47 3.28 1.92 14.06
C ASP A 47 3.02 1.51 15.53
N LYS A 48 2.78 2.48 16.42
CA LYS A 48 2.42 2.18 17.83
C LYS A 48 1.01 1.63 17.98
N PHE A 49 0.08 2.09 17.15
CA PHE A 49 -1.34 1.74 17.24
C PHE A 49 -1.90 1.48 15.84
N SER A 50 -2.72 0.44 15.71
CA SER A 50 -3.55 0.28 14.52
C SER A 50 -4.69 1.29 14.53
N PRO A 51 -5.26 1.66 13.35
CA PRO A 51 -6.40 2.58 13.31
C PRO A 51 -7.60 2.06 14.12
N GLU A 52 -8.45 3.00 14.53
CA GLU A 52 -9.70 2.69 15.22
C GLU A 52 -10.79 2.25 14.21
N ILE A 53 -11.83 1.59 14.71
CA ILE A 53 -12.94 1.07 13.90
C ILE A 53 -13.60 2.15 13.01
N VAL A 54 -13.60 3.40 13.47
CA VAL A 54 -14.14 4.54 12.72
C VAL A 54 -13.42 4.75 11.39
N TYR A 55 -12.11 4.52 11.34
CA TYR A 55 -11.33 4.59 10.10
C TYR A 55 -11.81 3.55 9.08
N PHE A 56 -11.98 2.30 9.49
CA PHE A 56 -12.43 1.22 8.60
C PHE A 56 -13.86 1.45 8.11
N ASN A 57 -14.73 2.00 8.96
CA ASN A 57 -16.08 2.39 8.56
C ASN A 57 -16.06 3.50 7.50
N GLU A 58 -15.17 4.49 7.63
CA GLU A 58 -15.02 5.56 6.64
C GLU A 58 -14.45 5.02 5.32
N ILE A 59 -13.42 4.16 5.34
CA ILE A 59 -12.92 3.50 4.13
C ILE A 59 -14.04 2.75 3.41
N LYS A 60 -14.88 2.02 4.14
CA LYS A 60 -16.06 1.33 3.58
C LYS A 60 -17.09 2.30 3.02
N ARG A 61 -17.33 3.43 3.70
CA ARG A 61 -18.30 4.44 3.26
C ARG A 61 -17.88 5.07 1.92
N VAL A 62 -16.63 5.51 1.82
CA VAL A 62 -16.15 6.26 0.65
C VAL A 62 -15.80 5.40 -0.56
N SER A 63 -15.68 4.06 -0.41
CA SER A 63 -15.31 3.16 -1.50
C SER A 63 -16.30 2.02 -1.70
N LYS A 64 -16.46 1.58 -2.96
CA LYS A 64 -17.32 0.43 -3.33
C LYS A 64 -16.71 -0.87 -2.81
N ASN A 65 -15.41 -1.08 -3.08
CA ASN A 65 -14.65 -2.24 -2.66
C ASN A 65 -13.40 -1.84 -1.87
N GLN A 66 -12.90 -2.76 -1.04
CA GLN A 66 -11.75 -2.51 -0.19
C GLN A 66 -10.77 -3.70 -0.22
N ILE A 67 -9.47 -3.39 -0.14
CA ILE A 67 -8.36 -4.32 0.14
C ILE A 67 -7.56 -3.70 1.27
N ILE A 68 -7.48 -4.37 2.42
CA ILE A 68 -6.88 -3.85 3.65
C ILE A 68 -5.77 -4.79 4.10
N TRP A 69 -4.53 -4.36 3.96
CA TRP A 69 -3.34 -5.12 4.36
C TRP A 69 -3.21 -5.18 5.88
N GLY A 70 -2.63 -6.28 6.38
CA GLY A 70 -2.37 -6.47 7.79
C GLY A 70 -3.61 -6.67 8.66
N ALA A 71 -4.78 -6.91 8.08
CA ALA A 71 -6.06 -7.02 8.80
C ALA A 71 -6.05 -8.12 9.88
N ASN A 72 -5.19 -9.12 9.78
CA ASN A 72 -4.98 -10.13 10.80
C ASN A 72 -4.45 -9.58 12.13
N HIS A 73 -3.84 -8.38 12.15
CA HIS A 73 -3.36 -7.72 13.37
C HIS A 73 -4.45 -6.91 14.10
N PHE A 74 -5.56 -6.63 13.42
CA PHE A 74 -6.66 -5.83 13.95
C PHE A 74 -8.04 -6.37 13.54
N ILE A 75 -8.16 -7.69 13.45
CA ILE A 75 -9.39 -8.38 13.00
C ILE A 75 -10.63 -7.97 13.82
N SER A 76 -10.47 -7.69 15.11
CA SER A 76 -11.56 -7.23 15.98
C SER A 76 -12.12 -5.85 15.63
N LYS A 77 -11.38 -5.06 14.85
CA LYS A 77 -11.77 -3.74 14.35
C LYS A 77 -12.36 -3.80 12.93
N MET A 78 -12.27 -4.96 12.28
CA MET A 78 -12.83 -5.15 10.94
C MET A 78 -14.35 -5.30 11.04
N PRO A 79 -15.11 -4.54 10.25
CA PRO A 79 -16.57 -4.45 10.44
C PRO A 79 -17.36 -5.66 9.93
N PHE A 80 -16.73 -6.61 9.24
CA PHE A 80 -17.45 -7.77 8.67
C PHE A 80 -16.53 -8.91 8.26
N ASP A 81 -17.12 -10.11 8.15
CA ASP A 81 -16.47 -11.28 7.59
C ASP A 81 -16.20 -11.12 6.08
N SER A 82 -15.22 -11.85 5.56
CA SER A 82 -14.96 -11.93 4.14
C SER A 82 -14.50 -13.31 3.74
N PRO A 83 -15.06 -13.90 2.68
CA PRO A 83 -14.56 -15.14 2.09
C PRO A 83 -13.29 -14.92 1.25
N CYS A 84 -13.03 -13.68 0.81
CA CYS A 84 -11.95 -13.34 -0.10
C CYS A 84 -10.81 -12.63 0.64
N TRP A 85 -9.78 -13.38 0.96
CA TRP A 85 -8.53 -12.84 1.44
C TRP A 85 -7.46 -12.92 0.35
N ILE A 86 -6.47 -12.04 0.39
CA ILE A 86 -5.26 -12.13 -0.42
C ILE A 86 -4.13 -12.57 0.50
N PHE A 87 -3.44 -13.65 0.14
CA PHE A 87 -2.20 -14.06 0.76
C PHE A 87 -1.03 -13.74 -0.17
N TRP A 88 -0.20 -12.78 0.23
CA TRP A 88 1.07 -12.56 -0.44
C TRP A 88 2.13 -13.49 0.13
N ASP A 89 2.43 -14.57 -0.59
CA ASP A 89 3.49 -15.52 -0.33
C ASP A 89 4.83 -14.91 -0.77
N LYS A 90 5.70 -14.62 0.19
CA LYS A 90 7.03 -13.99 -0.06
C LYS A 90 8.08 -14.98 -0.52
N ASP A 91 7.74 -16.27 -0.61
CA ASP A 91 8.64 -17.35 -1.02
C ASP A 91 9.95 -17.34 -0.24
N GLN A 92 9.85 -17.23 1.07
CA GLN A 92 10.99 -17.17 1.97
C GLN A 92 10.87 -18.22 3.07
N TYR A 93 12.03 -18.60 3.62
CA TYR A 93 12.15 -19.56 4.72
C TYR A 93 13.00 -18.93 5.83
N GLY A 94 12.73 -19.29 7.08
CA GLY A 94 13.48 -18.86 8.25
C GLY A 94 12.64 -18.06 9.25
N ASP A 95 13.27 -17.17 10.02
CA ASP A 95 12.66 -16.46 11.15
C ASP A 95 11.74 -15.28 10.74
N PHE A 96 11.56 -15.05 9.45
CA PHE A 96 10.69 -13.99 8.93
C PHE A 96 9.33 -14.55 8.55
N ALA A 97 8.30 -13.69 8.57
CA ALA A 97 6.97 -14.09 8.15
C ALA A 97 6.94 -14.56 6.69
N ASP A 98 6.38 -15.75 6.45
CA ASP A 98 6.26 -16.36 5.13
C ASP A 98 5.48 -15.52 4.14
N GLY A 99 4.60 -14.65 4.64
CA GLY A 99 3.79 -13.77 3.81
C GLY A 99 3.03 -12.73 4.60
N GLU A 100 2.16 -12.02 3.89
CA GLU A 100 1.24 -11.02 4.44
C GLU A 100 -0.18 -11.31 3.98
N LEU A 101 -1.16 -10.92 4.82
CA LEU A 101 -2.57 -11.09 4.54
C LEU A 101 -3.25 -9.75 4.30
N ALA A 102 -4.12 -9.71 3.29
CA ALA A 102 -5.07 -8.61 3.13
C ALA A 102 -6.50 -9.13 3.20
N TRP A 103 -7.31 -8.48 4.01
CA TRP A 103 -8.75 -8.63 3.99
C TRP A 103 -9.31 -7.92 2.76
N THR A 104 -10.35 -8.48 2.13
CA THR A 104 -11.03 -7.79 1.03
C THR A 104 -12.55 -7.81 1.22
N SER A 105 -13.26 -6.85 0.61
CA SER A 105 -14.72 -6.82 0.57
C SER A 105 -15.34 -7.66 -0.54
N PHE A 106 -14.51 -8.29 -1.36
CA PHE A 106 -15.00 -9.11 -2.48
C PHE A 106 -15.58 -10.44 -1.99
N SER A 107 -16.56 -10.98 -2.71
CA SER A 107 -17.25 -12.24 -2.40
C SER A 107 -16.65 -13.45 -3.11
N THR A 108 -15.44 -13.34 -3.69
CA THR A 108 -14.76 -14.43 -4.38
C THR A 108 -13.93 -15.28 -3.40
N ALA A 109 -13.35 -16.38 -3.87
CA ALA A 109 -12.48 -17.21 -3.06
C ALA A 109 -11.16 -16.52 -2.72
N LEU A 110 -10.51 -16.98 -1.63
CA LEU A 110 -9.15 -16.60 -1.24
C LEU A 110 -8.18 -16.72 -2.42
N ARG A 111 -7.31 -15.75 -2.59
CA ARG A 111 -6.30 -15.70 -3.65
C ARG A 111 -4.90 -15.63 -3.09
N LYS A 112 -3.96 -16.25 -3.80
CA LYS A 112 -2.54 -16.20 -3.48
C LYS A 112 -1.77 -15.46 -4.57
N PHE A 113 -0.94 -14.51 -4.16
CA PHE A 113 0.09 -13.88 -4.98
C PHE A 113 1.45 -14.32 -4.45
N ARG A 114 2.28 -14.97 -5.28
CA ARG A 114 3.63 -15.41 -4.91
C ARG A 114 4.66 -14.51 -5.55
N PHE A 115 5.50 -13.87 -4.74
CA PHE A 115 6.51 -12.95 -5.22
C PHE A 115 7.60 -12.75 -4.18
N THR A 116 8.84 -13.13 -4.51
CA THR A 116 9.99 -13.01 -3.63
C THR A 116 10.39 -11.57 -3.40
N TRP A 117 10.34 -11.11 -2.13
CA TRP A 117 10.59 -9.72 -1.77
C TRP A 117 11.29 -9.59 -0.41
N HIS A 118 12.48 -10.16 -0.25
CA HIS A 118 13.21 -10.06 1.01
C HIS A 118 14.71 -9.86 0.79
N GLY A 119 15.33 -9.03 1.62
CA GLY A 119 16.78 -8.80 1.63
C GLY A 119 17.36 -8.50 0.26
N PHE A 120 18.37 -9.26 -0.13
CA PHE A 120 19.00 -9.20 -1.45
C PHE A 120 18.28 -10.03 -2.52
N ARG A 121 17.34 -10.90 -2.12
CA ARG A 121 16.56 -11.73 -3.04
C ARG A 121 15.26 -11.01 -3.37
N LYS A 122 15.26 -10.29 -4.48
CA LYS A 122 14.07 -9.67 -5.06
C LYS A 122 13.91 -10.21 -6.46
N GLN A 123 12.71 -10.64 -6.80
CA GLN A 123 12.41 -11.12 -8.14
C GLN A 123 12.58 -10.03 -9.19
N ILE A 124 12.28 -8.78 -8.83
CA ILE A 124 12.56 -7.58 -9.62
C ILE A 124 13.34 -6.61 -8.73
N PRO A 125 14.49 -6.09 -9.16
CA PRO A 125 15.23 -5.09 -8.40
C PRO A 125 14.45 -3.78 -8.27
N GLU A 126 14.14 -3.39 -7.04
CA GLU A 126 13.57 -2.08 -6.73
C GLU A 126 14.33 -1.48 -5.54
N ASN A 127 14.62 -0.18 -5.59
CA ASN A 127 15.19 0.52 -4.44
C ASN A 127 14.13 0.66 -3.34
N ARG A 128 14.44 0.20 -2.13
CA ARG A 128 13.59 0.44 -0.95
C ARG A 128 13.83 1.83 -0.41
N ILE A 129 12.77 2.62 -0.31
CA ILE A 129 12.75 3.94 0.32
C ILE A 129 11.93 3.95 1.61
N HIS A 130 11.09 2.92 1.83
CA HIS A 130 10.22 2.77 3.00
C HIS A 130 10.43 1.37 3.64
N PRO A 131 10.42 1.24 4.99
CA PRO A 131 10.71 -0.03 5.67
C PRO A 131 9.71 -1.14 5.34
N THR A 132 8.44 -0.80 5.19
CA THR A 132 7.35 -1.72 4.86
C THR A 132 6.95 -1.67 3.38
N GLN A 133 7.82 -1.16 2.51
CA GLN A 133 7.54 -1.04 1.07
C GLN A 133 7.12 -2.37 0.46
N LYS A 134 5.94 -2.38 -0.15
CA LYS A 134 5.44 -3.48 -0.98
C LYS A 134 5.93 -3.33 -2.44
N PRO A 135 6.11 -4.43 -3.19
CA PRO A 135 6.56 -4.35 -4.58
C PRO A 135 5.47 -3.81 -5.51
N VAL A 136 5.86 -3.09 -6.56
CA VAL A 136 4.94 -2.60 -7.60
C VAL A 136 4.18 -3.76 -8.24
N ALA A 137 4.85 -4.91 -8.46
CA ALA A 137 4.24 -6.11 -9.04
C ALA A 137 3.03 -6.65 -8.26
N LEU A 138 2.96 -6.43 -6.94
CA LEU A 138 1.80 -6.80 -6.14
C LEU A 138 0.57 -5.98 -6.54
N TYR A 139 0.74 -4.67 -6.73
CA TYR A 139 -0.34 -3.78 -7.13
C TYR A 139 -0.73 -3.98 -8.61
N ASP A 140 0.23 -4.29 -9.48
CA ASP A 140 -0.05 -4.69 -10.87
C ASP A 140 -0.98 -5.92 -10.90
N TRP A 141 -0.69 -6.92 -10.03
CA TRP A 141 -1.53 -8.10 -9.90
C TRP A 141 -2.92 -7.78 -9.30
N ILE A 142 -2.99 -6.87 -8.30
CA ILE A 142 -4.26 -6.45 -7.70
C ILE A 142 -5.13 -5.76 -8.75
N TYR A 143 -4.60 -4.80 -9.48
CA TYR A 143 -5.38 -4.09 -10.51
C TYR A 143 -5.90 -5.03 -11.59
N LYS A 144 -5.06 -5.92 -12.08
CA LYS A 144 -5.46 -6.92 -13.08
C LYS A 144 -6.62 -7.81 -12.62
N ASN A 145 -6.68 -8.16 -11.33
CA ASN A 145 -7.65 -9.13 -10.81
C ASN A 145 -8.91 -8.49 -10.19
N TYR A 146 -8.80 -7.27 -9.68
CA TYR A 146 -9.84 -6.63 -8.88
C TYR A 146 -10.35 -5.29 -9.46
N LEU A 147 -9.64 -4.72 -10.43
CA LEU A 147 -10.02 -3.47 -11.10
C LEU A 147 -9.58 -3.46 -12.58
N PRO A 148 -9.90 -4.50 -13.39
CA PRO A 148 -9.37 -4.65 -14.75
C PRO A 148 -9.81 -3.53 -15.70
N ASP A 149 -11.00 -2.96 -15.48
CA ASP A 149 -11.55 -1.89 -16.31
C ASP A 149 -11.06 -0.49 -15.90
N GLY A 150 -10.21 -0.42 -14.86
CA GLY A 150 -9.78 0.84 -14.28
C GLY A 150 -10.83 1.47 -13.36
N GLY A 151 -10.59 2.73 -12.97
CA GLY A 151 -11.50 3.48 -12.10
C GLY A 151 -10.78 4.35 -11.08
N LYS A 152 -11.53 4.81 -10.05
CA LYS A 152 -11.02 5.67 -8.99
C LYS A 152 -10.53 4.86 -7.81
N VAL A 153 -9.29 5.08 -7.40
CA VAL A 153 -8.63 4.35 -6.30
C VAL A 153 -8.23 5.30 -5.18
N LEU A 154 -8.45 4.87 -3.94
CA LEU A 154 -7.98 5.55 -2.73
C LEU A 154 -6.89 4.73 -2.04
N ASP A 155 -5.79 5.39 -1.69
CA ASP A 155 -4.77 4.90 -0.76
C ASP A 155 -4.47 5.96 0.30
N THR A 156 -4.75 5.67 1.55
CA THR A 156 -4.57 6.60 2.68
C THR A 156 -3.22 6.47 3.38
N HIS A 157 -2.38 5.54 2.94
CA HIS A 157 -1.07 5.24 3.51
C HIS A 157 -0.07 4.96 2.38
N GLY A 158 0.24 6.00 1.59
CA GLY A 158 1.02 5.90 0.36
C GLY A 158 2.43 5.32 0.52
N GLY A 159 3.07 5.62 1.65
CA GLY A 159 4.39 5.11 1.98
C GLY A 159 5.41 5.36 0.86
N SER A 160 5.82 4.28 0.19
CA SER A 160 6.73 4.35 -0.95
C SER A 160 6.06 4.68 -2.29
N MET A 161 4.75 4.84 -2.32
CA MET A 161 3.90 5.03 -3.51
C MET A 161 4.05 3.95 -4.60
N SER A 162 4.35 2.72 -4.20
CA SER A 162 4.38 1.58 -5.13
C SER A 162 3.01 1.36 -5.80
N ASN A 163 1.93 1.60 -5.06
CA ASN A 163 0.56 1.55 -5.55
C ASN A 163 0.31 2.60 -6.66
N LEU A 164 0.75 3.85 -6.44
CA LEU A 164 0.65 4.92 -7.44
C LEU A 164 1.46 4.61 -8.71
N ILE A 165 2.68 4.08 -8.57
CA ILE A 165 3.49 3.67 -9.74
C ILE A 165 2.75 2.61 -10.56
N SER A 166 2.10 1.65 -9.91
CA SER A 166 1.30 0.63 -10.60
C SER A 166 0.07 1.22 -11.29
N ALA A 167 -0.61 2.19 -10.65
CA ALA A 167 -1.73 2.91 -11.24
C ALA A 167 -1.33 3.68 -12.50
N ILE A 168 -0.17 4.36 -12.47
CA ILE A 168 0.41 5.04 -13.65
C ILE A 168 0.68 4.05 -14.78
N LYS A 169 1.27 2.89 -14.47
CA LYS A 169 1.52 1.83 -15.45
C LYS A 169 0.23 1.32 -16.10
N ALA A 170 -0.83 1.17 -15.32
CA ALA A 170 -2.12 0.70 -15.82
C ALA A 170 -2.77 1.70 -16.79
N GLY A 171 -2.57 3.01 -16.59
CA GLY A 171 -3.00 4.06 -17.52
C GLY A 171 -4.49 4.44 -17.44
N ASN A 172 -5.32 3.61 -16.82
CA ASN A 172 -6.77 3.78 -16.73
C ASN A 172 -7.28 3.96 -15.28
N ILE A 173 -6.37 4.31 -14.34
CA ILE A 173 -6.67 4.46 -12.92
C ILE A 173 -6.46 5.92 -12.52
N GLU A 174 -7.51 6.55 -12.00
CA GLU A 174 -7.45 7.82 -11.27
C GLU A 174 -7.17 7.50 -9.81
N MET A 175 -6.04 7.97 -9.26
CA MET A 175 -5.63 7.59 -7.91
C MET A 175 -5.48 8.80 -7.00
N HIS A 176 -6.13 8.73 -5.83
CA HIS A 176 -5.89 9.63 -4.71
C HIS A 176 -5.05 8.89 -3.65
N VAL A 177 -3.85 9.40 -3.41
CA VAL A 177 -2.91 8.82 -2.44
C VAL A 177 -2.48 9.86 -1.42
N TYR A 178 -2.41 9.45 -0.15
CA TYR A 178 -2.03 10.30 0.98
C TYR A 178 -0.87 9.69 1.74
N GLU A 179 0.07 10.53 2.18
CA GLU A 179 1.17 10.17 3.07
C GLU A 179 1.34 11.27 4.11
N ILE A 180 1.33 10.90 5.39
CA ILE A 180 1.39 11.84 6.50
C ILE A 180 2.83 12.22 6.85
N ASP A 181 3.79 11.32 6.63
CA ASP A 181 5.20 11.59 6.90
C ASP A 181 5.82 12.38 5.74
N LYS A 182 6.24 13.61 6.02
CA LYS A 182 6.77 14.54 5.02
C LYS A 182 8.08 14.03 4.38
N ASP A 183 8.92 13.35 5.13
CA ASP A 183 10.19 12.81 4.61
C ASP A 183 9.90 11.64 3.66
N TYR A 184 9.00 10.71 4.04
CA TYR A 184 8.57 9.63 3.16
C TYR A 184 7.82 10.15 1.94
N PHE A 185 6.95 11.14 2.10
CA PHE A 185 6.27 11.78 0.98
C PHE A 185 7.27 12.35 -0.04
N LYS A 186 8.29 13.09 0.43
CA LYS A 186 9.34 13.67 -0.43
C LYS A 186 10.10 12.59 -1.21
N ASP A 187 10.57 11.54 -0.52
CA ASP A 187 11.31 10.45 -1.15
C ASP A 187 10.44 9.67 -2.16
N ALA A 188 9.18 9.43 -1.81
CA ALA A 188 8.23 8.76 -2.66
C ALA A 188 7.86 9.59 -3.90
N LYS A 189 7.66 10.90 -3.75
CA LYS A 189 7.44 11.84 -4.85
C LYS A 189 8.60 11.78 -5.85
N GLN A 190 9.84 11.88 -5.37
CA GLN A 190 11.03 11.76 -6.22
C GLN A 190 11.09 10.42 -6.96
N ARG A 191 10.72 9.31 -6.28
CA ARG A 191 10.66 7.97 -6.90
C ARG A 191 9.63 7.91 -8.03
N VAL A 192 8.46 8.50 -7.84
CA VAL A 192 7.40 8.57 -8.87
C VAL A 192 7.84 9.42 -10.06
N GLU A 193 8.42 10.59 -9.80
CA GLU A 193 8.94 11.49 -10.86
C GLU A 193 10.04 10.82 -11.68
N LEU A 194 10.97 10.10 -11.04
CA LEU A 194 11.98 9.30 -11.73
C LEU A 194 11.36 8.19 -12.60
N PHE A 195 10.34 7.50 -12.08
CA PHE A 195 9.62 6.48 -12.85
C PHE A 195 8.96 7.09 -14.09
N GLN A 196 8.26 8.23 -13.95
CA GLN A 196 7.63 8.92 -15.08
C GLN A 196 8.65 9.41 -16.12
N SER A 197 9.80 9.95 -15.68
CA SER A 197 10.84 10.41 -16.61
C SER A 197 11.44 9.28 -17.45
N GLN A 198 11.52 8.07 -16.90
CA GLN A 198 11.97 6.87 -17.64
C GLN A 198 10.91 6.37 -18.63
N GLY A 199 9.62 6.52 -18.31
CA GLY A 199 8.51 6.11 -19.18
C GLY A 199 8.23 7.09 -20.33
N ASN A 200 8.55 8.38 -20.18
CA ASN A 200 8.25 9.45 -21.15
C ASN A 200 9.03 9.37 -22.47
N LEU A 201 9.94 8.42 -22.61
CA LEU A 201 10.57 8.16 -23.92
C LEU A 201 9.60 7.58 -24.96
N PHE A 202 8.40 7.08 -24.55
CA PHE A 202 7.50 6.34 -25.44
C PHE A 202 5.99 6.53 -25.23
N ALA A 203 5.53 7.39 -24.30
CA ALA A 203 4.09 7.58 -24.05
C ALA A 203 3.78 9.00 -23.51
N GLU A 204 2.57 9.52 -23.82
CA GLU A 204 2.03 10.71 -23.13
C GLU A 204 1.94 10.45 -21.63
N SER A 205 2.63 11.28 -20.84
CA SER A 205 2.65 11.14 -19.38
C SER A 205 1.30 11.52 -18.79
N GLN A 206 0.73 10.63 -17.96
CA GLN A 206 -0.37 11.03 -17.08
C GLN A 206 0.07 12.17 -16.16
N LYS A 207 -0.69 13.25 -16.15
CA LYS A 207 -0.43 14.42 -15.32
C LYS A 207 -0.79 14.05 -13.86
N ILE A 208 0.20 14.05 -12.98
CA ILE A 208 -0.02 13.87 -11.53
C ILE A 208 -0.22 15.26 -10.92
N GLU A 209 -1.36 15.47 -10.28
CA GLU A 209 -1.59 16.63 -9.43
C GLU A 209 -1.18 16.29 -7.99
N TRP A 210 -0.11 16.91 -7.54
CA TRP A 210 0.33 16.83 -6.15
C TRP A 210 -0.49 17.82 -5.32
N MET A 211 -1.51 17.30 -4.63
CA MET A 211 -2.28 18.08 -3.69
C MET A 211 -1.44 18.21 -2.41
N GLY A 212 -1.01 19.44 -2.13
CA GLY A 212 0.00 19.83 -1.16
C GLY A 212 0.02 19.14 0.21
N GLU A 213 1.03 19.47 0.99
CA GLU A 213 1.24 18.97 2.35
C GLU A 213 -0.01 19.15 3.23
N VAL A 214 -0.56 18.05 3.75
CA VAL A 214 -1.62 18.06 4.77
C VAL A 214 -1.00 18.14 6.16
#